data_85a08c2f053d1bb9252cf66753b2ebd4
#
_entry.id   85a08c2f053d1bb9252cf66753b2ebd4
#
_cell.length_a   1.000
_cell.length_b   1.000
_cell.length_c   1.000
_cell.angle_alpha   90.00
_cell.angle_beta   90.00
_cell.angle_gamma   90.00
#
_symmetry.space_group_name_H-M   'P 1'
#
loop_
_entity.id
_entity.type
_entity.pdbx_description
1 polymer ?
#
loop_
_entity_poly.entity_id
_entity_poly.type
_entity_poly.pdbx_seq_one_letter_code
_entity_poly.pdbx_strand_id
1 'polypeptide(L)'
;MTAPVPADVPALQTASSLVVLSADTYSSLQALPFGGGASAPAPLRDLLAAALDALARARTDLATATRRAGGRAQTNADPRYAPVVEQALPTVRGPGDVVGLALTLEDVLAQTLVSDVVELSVPEVRRMVAGHAAAAARRKALLLTLQTLLSTGRAELVASPPDLAALPPAAGTVGFPDVLFPTEKASPATEGAVR
;
A
#
# COMPACT_ATOMS: atom_id res chain seq x y z
N MET A 1 33.79 4.35 17.98
CA MET A 1 33.58 3.77 16.63
C MET A 1 32.20 3.13 16.63
N THR A 2 31.25 3.74 15.96
CA THR A 2 29.89 3.15 15.78
C THR A 2 30.03 2.00 14.79
N ALA A 3 29.50 0.82 15.14
CA ALA A 3 29.45 -0.30 14.21
C ALA A 3 28.64 0.15 12.94
N PRO A 4 29.04 -0.27 11.74
CA PRO A 4 28.26 0.04 10.55
C PRO A 4 26.84 -0.50 10.72
N VAL A 5 25.86 0.37 10.43
CA VAL A 5 24.43 -0.03 10.43
C VAL A 5 24.28 -1.09 9.34
N PRO A 6 23.70 -2.27 9.64
CA PRO A 6 23.45 -3.29 8.63
C PRO A 6 22.70 -2.69 7.44
N ALA A 7 23.03 -3.10 6.22
CA ALA A 7 22.42 -2.59 5.00
C ALA A 7 20.88 -2.75 4.97
N ASP A 8 20.34 -3.74 5.67
CA ASP A 8 18.91 -4.01 5.81
C ASP A 8 18.14 -2.89 6.52
N VAL A 9 18.80 -2.15 7.46
CA VAL A 9 18.08 -1.16 8.29
C VAL A 9 17.48 -0.02 7.48
N PRO A 10 18.19 0.64 6.55
CA PRO A 10 17.61 1.69 5.73
C PRO A 10 16.41 1.22 4.90
N ALA A 11 16.50 0.06 4.24
CA ALA A 11 15.40 -0.50 3.44
C ALA A 11 14.17 -0.78 4.32
N LEU A 12 14.35 -1.41 5.48
CA LEU A 12 13.25 -1.66 6.42
C LEU A 12 12.62 -0.38 6.96
N GLN A 13 13.42 0.67 7.18
CA GLN A 13 12.91 1.97 7.61
C GLN A 13 12.14 2.68 6.49
N THR A 14 12.59 2.59 5.25
CA THR A 14 11.88 3.13 4.08
C THR A 14 10.55 2.40 3.86
N ALA A 15 10.55 1.08 3.88
CA ALA A 15 9.32 0.29 3.85
C ALA A 15 8.35 0.71 4.98
N SER A 16 8.86 0.91 6.20
CA SER A 16 8.06 1.34 7.36
C SER A 16 7.48 2.74 7.16
N SER A 17 8.24 3.70 6.61
CA SER A 17 7.77 5.07 6.39
C SER A 17 6.61 5.13 5.40
N LEU A 18 6.64 4.31 4.33
CA LEU A 18 5.54 4.17 3.39
C LEU A 18 4.31 3.48 4.02
N VAL A 19 4.53 2.48 4.87
CA VAL A 19 3.42 1.85 5.62
C VAL A 19 2.77 2.86 6.57
N VAL A 20 3.54 3.70 7.23
CA VAL A 20 3.01 4.80 8.08
C VAL A 20 2.19 5.76 7.23
N LEU A 21 2.75 6.28 6.13
CA LEU A 21 2.05 7.19 5.22
C LEU A 21 0.75 6.58 4.70
N SER A 22 0.80 5.32 4.27
CA SER A 22 -0.38 4.62 3.77
C SER A 22 -1.44 4.47 4.85
N ALA A 23 -1.08 4.05 6.07
CA ALA A 23 -2.01 3.87 7.18
C ALA A 23 -2.70 5.20 7.56
N ASP A 24 -1.94 6.29 7.67
CA ASP A 24 -2.47 7.61 7.99
C ASP A 24 -3.42 8.12 6.90
N THR A 25 -3.05 7.90 5.62
CA THR A 25 -3.89 8.28 4.49
C THR A 25 -5.16 7.43 4.43
N TYR A 26 -5.07 6.11 4.59
CA TYR A 26 -6.26 5.24 4.61
C TYR A 26 -7.21 5.60 5.77
N SER A 27 -6.67 5.94 6.94
CA SER A 27 -7.48 6.43 8.07
C SER A 27 -8.20 7.72 7.71
N SER A 28 -7.53 8.67 7.04
CA SER A 28 -8.12 9.92 6.58
C SER A 28 -9.20 9.67 5.52
N LEU A 29 -8.94 8.78 4.56
CA LEU A 29 -9.92 8.39 3.53
C LEU A 29 -11.15 7.70 4.14
N GLN A 30 -10.95 6.83 5.13
CA GLN A 30 -12.04 6.14 5.83
C GLN A 30 -12.92 7.11 6.61
N ALA A 31 -12.39 8.23 7.11
CA ALA A 31 -13.15 9.26 7.80
C ALA A 31 -14.07 10.08 6.89
N LEU A 32 -13.87 10.02 5.56
CA LEU A 32 -14.70 10.74 4.60
C LEU A 32 -16.08 10.07 4.43
N PRO A 33 -17.16 10.85 4.22
CA PRO A 33 -18.52 10.30 4.04
C PRO A 33 -18.61 9.27 2.92
N PHE A 34 -17.86 9.46 1.85
CA PHE A 34 -17.82 8.62 0.65
C PHE A 34 -16.64 7.61 0.63
N GLY A 35 -15.81 7.59 1.67
CA GLY A 35 -14.75 6.61 1.90
C GLY A 35 -15.21 5.51 2.87
N GLY A 36 -15.50 5.84 4.12
CA GLY A 36 -15.99 4.91 5.14
C GLY A 36 -17.39 5.24 5.69
N GLY A 37 -17.94 6.39 5.34
CA GLY A 37 -19.26 6.84 5.82
C GLY A 37 -20.44 6.27 5.04
N ALA A 38 -21.62 6.85 5.28
CA ALA A 38 -22.90 6.34 4.75
C ALA A 38 -23.00 6.42 3.21
N SER A 39 -22.27 7.36 2.58
CA SER A 39 -22.26 7.54 1.11
C SER A 39 -21.21 6.66 0.40
N ALA A 40 -20.43 5.90 1.16
CA ALA A 40 -19.42 5.03 0.59
C ALA A 40 -20.02 3.71 0.07
N PRO A 41 -19.63 3.22 -1.11
CA PRO A 41 -19.95 1.87 -1.53
C PRO A 41 -19.43 0.83 -0.52
N ALA A 42 -20.26 -0.16 -0.19
CA ALA A 42 -19.88 -1.18 0.79
C ALA A 42 -18.54 -1.87 0.47
N PRO A 43 -18.25 -2.29 -0.78
CA PRO A 43 -16.96 -2.89 -1.12
C PRO A 43 -15.76 -1.95 -0.86
N LEU A 44 -15.93 -0.63 -1.04
CA LEU A 44 -14.87 0.33 -0.74
C LEU A 44 -14.60 0.42 0.76
N ARG A 45 -15.67 0.50 1.59
CA ARG A 45 -15.53 0.51 3.05
C ARG A 45 -14.79 -0.71 3.57
N ASP A 46 -15.21 -1.89 3.09
CA ASP A 46 -14.63 -3.17 3.50
C ASP A 46 -13.15 -3.27 3.09
N LEU A 47 -12.83 -2.80 1.88
CA LEU A 47 -11.45 -2.77 1.38
C LEU A 47 -10.58 -1.83 2.20
N LEU A 48 -11.05 -0.61 2.53
CA LEU A 48 -10.30 0.34 3.36
C LEU A 48 -10.05 -0.23 4.76
N ALA A 49 -11.05 -0.84 5.38
CA ALA A 49 -10.90 -1.48 6.69
C ALA A 49 -9.89 -2.63 6.66
N ALA A 50 -10.00 -3.55 5.69
CA ALA A 50 -9.08 -4.66 5.53
C ALA A 50 -7.64 -4.20 5.23
N ALA A 51 -7.50 -3.10 4.48
CA ALA A 51 -6.19 -2.50 4.20
C ALA A 51 -5.55 -1.94 5.48
N LEU A 52 -6.29 -1.23 6.32
CA LEU A 52 -5.80 -0.72 7.60
C LEU A 52 -5.30 -1.84 8.52
N ASP A 53 -6.05 -2.94 8.64
CA ASP A 53 -5.63 -4.10 9.39
C ASP A 53 -4.32 -4.71 8.84
N ALA A 54 -4.20 -4.78 7.53
CA ALA A 54 -2.98 -5.30 6.89
C ALA A 54 -1.78 -4.35 7.09
N LEU A 55 -1.97 -3.04 7.00
CA LEU A 55 -0.95 -2.03 7.24
C LEU A 55 -0.50 -2.02 8.71
N ALA A 56 -1.41 -2.23 9.67
CA ALA A 56 -1.07 -2.36 11.09
C ALA A 56 -0.16 -3.57 11.35
N ARG A 57 -0.44 -4.71 10.71
CA ARG A 57 0.43 -5.90 10.77
C ARG A 57 1.80 -5.62 10.13
N ALA A 58 1.82 -5.04 8.94
CA ALA A 58 3.07 -4.68 8.24
C ALA A 58 3.94 -3.74 9.09
N ARG A 59 3.34 -2.72 9.72
CA ARG A 59 4.03 -1.80 10.63
C ARG A 59 4.69 -2.53 11.80
N THR A 60 4.01 -3.49 12.40
CA THR A 60 4.52 -4.29 13.53
C THR A 60 5.69 -5.18 13.09
N ASP A 61 5.53 -5.86 11.96
CA ASP A 61 6.52 -6.78 11.42
C ASP A 61 7.81 -6.05 11.03
N LEU A 62 7.69 -4.94 10.28
CA LEU A 62 8.81 -4.11 9.85
C LEU A 62 9.53 -3.47 11.04
N ALA A 63 8.80 -2.93 12.02
CA ALA A 63 9.39 -2.37 13.22
C ALA A 63 10.17 -3.43 14.03
N THR A 64 9.67 -4.65 14.08
CA THR A 64 10.33 -5.76 14.74
C THR A 64 11.59 -6.19 14.00
N ALA A 65 11.51 -6.31 12.67
CA ALA A 65 12.66 -6.64 11.82
C ALA A 65 13.76 -5.56 11.93
N THR A 66 13.38 -4.28 11.89
CA THR A 66 14.31 -3.15 12.03
C THR A 66 15.07 -3.19 13.35
N ARG A 67 14.36 -3.43 14.47
CA ARG A 67 15.01 -3.53 15.79
C ARG A 67 15.94 -4.74 15.86
N ARG A 68 15.55 -5.89 15.32
CA ARG A 68 16.41 -7.08 15.25
C ARG A 68 17.67 -6.85 14.43
N ALA A 69 17.59 -6.04 13.38
CA ALA A 69 18.74 -5.61 12.59
C ALA A 69 19.60 -4.52 13.28
N GLY A 70 19.27 -4.13 14.51
CA GLY A 70 20.00 -3.11 15.28
C GLY A 70 19.60 -1.66 14.95
N GLY A 71 18.55 -1.46 14.17
CA GLY A 71 18.03 -0.14 13.80
C GLY A 71 16.93 0.35 14.75
N ARG A 72 16.57 1.64 14.59
CA ARG A 72 15.40 2.25 15.26
C ARG A 72 14.17 2.07 14.38
N ALA A 73 13.03 1.73 14.98
CA ALA A 73 11.77 1.66 14.26
C ALA A 73 11.41 3.04 13.68
N GLN A 74 11.03 3.08 12.41
CA GLN A 74 10.55 4.29 11.76
C GLN A 74 9.09 4.54 12.11
N THR A 75 8.77 5.78 12.47
CA THR A 75 7.42 6.22 12.86
C THR A 75 6.90 7.40 12.05
N ASN A 76 7.74 7.98 11.21
CA ASN A 76 7.38 9.10 10.34
C ASN A 76 6.95 8.63 8.97
N ALA A 77 6.07 9.38 8.33
CA ALA A 77 5.67 9.18 6.95
C ALA A 77 6.86 9.31 5.98
N ASP A 78 6.78 8.65 4.83
CA ASP A 78 7.79 8.73 3.78
C ASP A 78 7.92 10.17 3.26
N PRO A 79 9.13 10.78 3.33
CA PRO A 79 9.32 12.18 2.99
C PRO A 79 9.14 12.49 1.51
N ARG A 80 9.33 11.51 0.63
CA ARG A 80 9.14 11.66 -0.82
C ARG A 80 7.67 11.75 -1.19
N TYR A 81 6.82 10.92 -0.57
CA TYR A 81 5.42 10.79 -0.95
C TYR A 81 4.44 11.53 -0.03
N ALA A 82 4.85 11.91 1.19
CA ALA A 82 4.01 12.69 2.09
C ALA A 82 3.49 13.99 1.45
N PRO A 83 4.32 14.82 0.77
CA PRO A 83 3.84 16.04 0.12
C PRO A 83 2.85 15.75 -1.01
N VAL A 84 2.99 14.62 -1.73
CA VAL A 84 2.05 14.21 -2.78
C VAL A 84 0.68 13.92 -2.19
N VAL A 85 0.64 13.19 -1.06
CA VAL A 85 -0.60 12.89 -0.35
C VAL A 85 -1.23 14.14 0.25
N GLU A 86 -0.43 15.02 0.88
CA GLU A 86 -0.89 16.28 1.44
C GLU A 86 -1.57 17.18 0.40
N GLN A 87 -1.08 17.18 -0.85
CA GLN A 87 -1.70 17.91 -1.95
C GLN A 87 -2.96 17.21 -2.50
N ALA A 88 -2.96 15.88 -2.57
CA ALA A 88 -4.03 15.11 -3.15
C ALA A 88 -5.25 14.96 -2.22
N LEU A 89 -5.03 14.72 -0.93
CA LEU A 89 -6.11 14.42 0.02
C LEU A 89 -7.20 15.51 0.10
N PRO A 90 -6.88 16.83 0.13
CA PRO A 90 -7.90 17.88 0.11
C PRO A 90 -8.71 17.97 -1.19
N THR A 91 -8.28 17.32 -2.26
CA THR A 91 -8.99 17.33 -3.56
C THR A 91 -9.97 16.17 -3.72
N VAL A 92 -9.98 15.22 -2.79
CA VAL A 92 -10.86 14.04 -2.81
C VAL A 92 -12.32 14.49 -2.60
N ARG A 93 -13.21 14.17 -3.57
CA ARG A 93 -14.63 14.61 -3.60
C ARG A 93 -15.62 13.47 -3.69
N GLY A 94 -15.17 12.26 -3.98
CA GLY A 94 -16.05 11.12 -4.19
C GLY A 94 -15.35 9.78 -4.08
N PRO A 95 -16.10 8.66 -4.17
CA PRO A 95 -15.53 7.31 -4.08
C PRO A 95 -14.43 7.03 -5.10
N GLY A 96 -14.55 7.56 -6.32
CA GLY A 96 -13.56 7.42 -7.37
C GLY A 96 -12.20 8.03 -6.99
N ASP A 97 -12.22 9.21 -6.36
CA ASP A 97 -10.99 9.88 -5.91
C ASP A 97 -10.34 9.13 -4.75
N VAL A 98 -11.17 8.58 -3.82
CA VAL A 98 -10.69 7.69 -2.74
C VAL A 98 -9.94 6.51 -3.33
N VAL A 99 -10.53 5.83 -4.30
CA VAL A 99 -9.91 4.69 -4.98
C VAL A 99 -8.64 5.11 -5.72
N GLY A 100 -8.65 6.24 -6.41
CA GLY A 100 -7.48 6.76 -7.14
C GLY A 100 -6.28 7.04 -6.23
N LEU A 101 -6.51 7.70 -5.08
CA LEU A 101 -5.44 7.97 -4.11
C LEU A 101 -4.93 6.68 -3.44
N ALA A 102 -5.83 5.80 -3.02
CA ALA A 102 -5.48 4.51 -2.45
C ALA A 102 -4.68 3.65 -3.45
N LEU A 103 -5.07 3.65 -4.73
CA LEU A 103 -4.38 2.95 -5.81
C LEU A 103 -2.94 3.45 -5.99
N THR A 104 -2.74 4.76 -5.95
CA THR A 104 -1.41 5.37 -6.04
C THR A 104 -0.51 4.90 -4.89
N LEU A 105 -1.03 4.87 -3.66
CA LEU A 105 -0.27 4.41 -2.49
C LEU A 105 0.07 2.92 -2.56
N GLU A 106 -0.88 2.06 -2.95
CA GLU A 106 -0.61 0.62 -3.08
C GLU A 106 0.39 0.33 -4.20
N ASP A 107 0.36 1.10 -5.28
CA ASP A 107 1.33 1.00 -6.37
C ASP A 107 2.75 1.31 -5.88
N VAL A 108 2.92 2.45 -5.20
CA VAL A 108 4.22 2.86 -4.64
C VAL A 108 4.70 1.87 -3.57
N LEU A 109 3.82 1.48 -2.66
CA LEU A 109 4.15 0.54 -1.58
C LEU A 109 4.58 -0.81 -2.13
N ALA A 110 3.84 -1.38 -3.08
CA ALA A 110 4.19 -2.65 -3.69
C ALA A 110 5.53 -2.58 -4.42
N GLN A 111 5.77 -1.53 -5.21
CA GLN A 111 7.03 -1.33 -5.93
C GLN A 111 8.22 -1.18 -4.99
N THR A 112 8.08 -0.41 -3.91
CA THR A 112 9.15 -0.22 -2.91
C THR A 112 9.46 -1.52 -2.20
N LEU A 113 8.43 -2.24 -1.72
CA LEU A 113 8.66 -3.52 -1.04
C LEU A 113 9.32 -4.57 -1.96
N VAL A 114 8.99 -4.60 -3.25
CA VAL A 114 9.65 -5.47 -4.23
C VAL A 114 11.12 -5.07 -4.42
N SER A 115 11.40 -3.77 -4.53
CA SER A 115 12.77 -3.26 -4.63
C SER A 115 13.59 -3.60 -3.38
N ASP A 116 13.01 -3.38 -2.20
CA ASP A 116 13.68 -3.60 -0.91
C ASP A 116 14.03 -5.08 -0.67
N VAL A 117 13.23 -6.02 -1.18
CA VAL A 117 13.53 -7.48 -1.07
C VAL A 117 14.92 -7.81 -1.61
N VAL A 118 15.37 -7.13 -2.64
CA VAL A 118 16.70 -7.37 -3.25
C VAL A 118 17.82 -6.93 -2.32
N GLU A 119 17.60 -5.85 -1.57
CA GLU A 119 18.61 -5.25 -0.66
C GLU A 119 18.73 -6.00 0.67
N LEU A 120 17.69 -6.74 1.08
CA LEU A 120 17.66 -7.43 2.36
C LEU A 120 18.56 -8.67 2.36
N SER A 121 19.37 -8.83 3.40
CA SER A 121 20.33 -9.94 3.53
C SER A 121 19.72 -11.19 4.19
N VAL A 122 18.73 -11.01 5.12
CA VAL A 122 18.16 -12.09 5.92
C VAL A 122 16.99 -12.77 5.21
N PRO A 123 17.03 -14.09 4.90
CA PRO A 123 16.01 -14.79 4.12
C PRO A 123 14.59 -14.71 4.74
N GLU A 124 14.47 -14.77 6.05
CA GLU A 124 13.18 -14.67 6.77
C GLU A 124 12.56 -13.29 6.62
N VAL A 125 13.41 -12.24 6.67
CA VAL A 125 12.99 -10.85 6.47
C VAL A 125 12.58 -10.63 5.02
N ARG A 126 13.34 -11.15 4.05
CA ARG A 126 12.94 -11.13 2.62
C ARG A 126 11.57 -11.76 2.41
N ARG A 127 11.33 -12.93 2.99
CA ARG A 127 10.04 -13.64 2.86
C ARG A 127 8.89 -12.83 3.46
N MET A 128 9.12 -12.21 4.61
CA MET A 128 8.14 -11.35 5.28
C MET A 128 7.81 -10.12 4.42
N VAL A 129 8.83 -9.39 3.93
CA VAL A 129 8.66 -8.20 3.07
C VAL A 129 8.00 -8.58 1.73
N ALA A 130 8.41 -9.68 1.10
CA ALA A 130 7.75 -10.20 -0.11
C ALA A 130 6.27 -10.54 0.12
N GLY A 131 5.91 -11.04 1.31
CA GLY A 131 4.53 -11.27 1.71
C GLY A 131 3.71 -9.98 1.76
N HIS A 132 4.27 -8.91 2.31
CA HIS A 132 3.64 -7.58 2.32
C HIS A 132 3.57 -6.97 0.93
N ALA A 133 4.59 -7.14 0.09
CA ALA A 133 4.57 -6.71 -1.31
C ALA A 133 3.43 -7.38 -2.08
N ALA A 134 3.30 -8.71 -1.95
CA ALA A 134 2.20 -9.45 -2.58
C ALA A 134 0.81 -9.03 -2.06
N ALA A 135 0.71 -8.66 -0.78
CA ALA A 135 -0.55 -8.14 -0.22
C ALA A 135 -0.89 -6.75 -0.80
N ALA A 136 0.08 -5.85 -0.92
CA ALA A 136 -0.09 -4.54 -1.56
C ALA A 136 -0.48 -4.68 -3.04
N ALA A 137 0.19 -5.56 -3.79
CA ALA A 137 -0.15 -5.83 -5.19
C ALA A 137 -1.58 -6.37 -5.36
N ARG A 138 -2.05 -7.25 -4.45
CA ARG A 138 -3.44 -7.71 -4.46
C ARG A 138 -4.44 -6.58 -4.18
N ARG A 139 -4.16 -5.71 -3.22
CA ARG A 139 -5.01 -4.54 -2.94
C ARG A 139 -5.05 -3.59 -4.13
N LYS A 140 -3.90 -3.35 -4.78
CA LYS A 140 -3.83 -2.60 -6.05
C LYS A 140 -4.76 -3.19 -7.10
N ALA A 141 -4.74 -4.51 -7.32
CA ALA A 141 -5.59 -5.18 -8.29
C ALA A 141 -7.10 -5.02 -7.95
N LEU A 142 -7.46 -5.15 -6.67
CA LEU A 142 -8.84 -4.92 -6.20
C LEU A 142 -9.27 -3.48 -6.40
N LEU A 143 -8.41 -2.51 -6.12
CA LEU A 143 -8.68 -1.08 -6.34
C LEU A 143 -8.87 -0.74 -7.82
N LEU A 144 -8.06 -1.32 -8.72
CA LEU A 144 -8.23 -1.18 -10.17
C LEU A 144 -9.58 -1.74 -10.62
N THR A 145 -9.95 -2.92 -10.13
CA THR A 145 -11.25 -3.52 -10.41
C THR A 145 -12.38 -2.62 -9.91
N LEU A 146 -12.27 -2.13 -8.68
CA LEU A 146 -13.28 -1.24 -8.09
C LEU A 146 -13.37 0.08 -8.86
N GLN A 147 -12.26 0.65 -9.31
CA GLN A 147 -12.24 1.86 -10.13
C GLN A 147 -13.03 1.65 -11.44
N THR A 148 -12.81 0.53 -12.12
CA THR A 148 -13.54 0.16 -13.34
C THR A 148 -15.03 -0.01 -13.06
N LEU A 149 -15.40 -0.68 -11.97
CA LEU A 149 -16.80 -0.93 -11.63
C LEU A 149 -17.53 0.34 -11.15
N LEU A 150 -16.83 1.25 -10.44
CA LEU A 150 -17.37 2.55 -10.07
C LEU A 150 -17.71 3.40 -11.32
N SER A 151 -16.86 3.38 -12.34
CA SER A 151 -17.12 4.10 -13.58
C SER A 151 -18.34 3.59 -14.35
N THR A 152 -18.75 2.36 -14.11
CA THR A 152 -19.94 1.72 -14.73
C THR A 152 -21.15 1.67 -13.80
N GLY A 153 -21.03 2.22 -12.58
CA GLY A 153 -22.10 2.17 -11.55
C GLY A 153 -22.36 0.77 -10.97
N ARG A 154 -21.39 -0.14 -11.05
CA ARG A 154 -21.52 -1.55 -10.65
C ARG A 154 -20.54 -1.97 -9.56
N ALA A 155 -20.22 -1.07 -8.62
CA ALA A 155 -19.28 -1.33 -7.54
C ALA A 155 -19.66 -2.54 -6.65
N GLU A 156 -20.95 -2.86 -6.57
CA GLU A 156 -21.48 -4.00 -5.81
C GLU A 156 -21.01 -5.36 -6.32
N LEU A 157 -20.50 -5.43 -7.55
CA LEU A 157 -19.95 -6.68 -8.11
C LEU A 157 -18.61 -7.08 -7.48
N VAL A 158 -17.94 -6.18 -6.76
CA VAL A 158 -16.80 -6.52 -5.91
C VAL A 158 -17.32 -7.17 -4.63
N ALA A 159 -17.75 -8.41 -4.74
CA ALA A 159 -18.26 -9.22 -3.63
C ALA A 159 -17.35 -10.42 -3.37
N SER A 160 -17.47 -11.03 -2.20
CA SER A 160 -16.75 -12.27 -1.88
C SER A 160 -17.76 -13.40 -1.57
N PRO A 161 -17.80 -14.48 -2.34
CA PRO A 161 -17.01 -14.75 -3.56
C PRO A 161 -17.51 -13.91 -4.75
N PRO A 162 -16.59 -13.48 -5.65
CA PRO A 162 -16.98 -12.70 -6.81
C PRO A 162 -17.76 -13.57 -7.83
N ASP A 163 -18.83 -13.03 -8.37
CA ASP A 163 -19.46 -13.60 -9.57
C ASP A 163 -18.69 -13.15 -10.81
N LEU A 164 -17.76 -13.99 -11.25
CA LEU A 164 -16.89 -13.69 -12.39
C LEU A 164 -17.69 -13.55 -13.71
N ALA A 165 -18.85 -14.18 -13.82
CA ALA A 165 -19.69 -14.07 -15.01
C ALA A 165 -20.41 -12.73 -15.11
N ALA A 166 -20.63 -12.07 -13.97
CA ALA A 166 -21.25 -10.74 -13.91
C ALA A 166 -20.25 -9.58 -14.11
N LEU A 167 -18.94 -9.86 -14.05
CA LEU A 167 -17.91 -8.80 -14.23
C LEU A 167 -17.86 -8.32 -15.68
N PRO A 168 -17.75 -7.01 -15.92
CA PRO A 168 -17.48 -6.48 -17.25
C PRO A 168 -16.16 -7.03 -17.81
N PRO A 169 -16.02 -7.22 -19.13
CA PRO A 169 -14.77 -7.70 -19.74
C PRO A 169 -13.53 -6.87 -19.31
N ALA A 170 -13.69 -5.55 -19.16
CA ALA A 170 -12.62 -4.65 -18.71
C ALA A 170 -12.09 -4.99 -17.30
N ALA A 171 -12.91 -5.53 -16.40
CA ALA A 171 -12.46 -5.94 -15.06
C ALA A 171 -11.53 -7.16 -15.12
N GLY A 172 -11.70 -8.05 -16.11
CA GLY A 172 -10.83 -9.20 -16.32
C GLY A 172 -9.44 -8.85 -16.88
N THR A 173 -9.25 -7.64 -17.42
CA THR A 173 -7.97 -7.18 -17.96
C THR A 173 -7.06 -6.54 -16.90
N VAL A 174 -7.54 -6.40 -15.68
CA VAL A 174 -6.82 -5.76 -14.56
C VAL A 174 -5.76 -6.66 -13.91
N GLY A 175 -5.66 -7.94 -14.33
CA GLY A 175 -4.66 -8.88 -13.81
C GLY A 175 -3.30 -8.71 -14.49
N PHE A 176 -2.24 -8.90 -13.85
CA PHE A 176 -0.84 -9.07 -14.24
C PHE A 176 -0.49 -8.71 -15.72
N PRO A 177 -0.51 -7.45 -16.13
CA PRO A 177 -0.17 -7.06 -17.50
C PRO A 177 1.32 -7.26 -17.80
N ASP A 178 2.17 -7.28 -16.77
CA ASP A 178 3.63 -7.32 -16.92
C ASP A 178 4.22 -8.55 -16.26
N VAL A 179 5.14 -9.21 -16.94
CA VAL A 179 5.93 -10.35 -16.44
C VAL A 179 6.89 -9.88 -15.33
N LEU A 180 7.36 -8.64 -15.43
CA LEU A 180 8.21 -8.00 -14.44
C LEU A 180 7.39 -6.95 -13.69
N PHE A 181 7.34 -7.06 -12.36
CA PHE A 181 6.69 -6.04 -11.55
C PHE A 181 7.53 -4.75 -11.59
N PRO A 182 6.94 -3.60 -11.97
CA PRO A 182 7.68 -2.35 -12.10
C PRO A 182 8.20 -1.86 -10.75
N THR A 183 9.32 -1.12 -10.77
CA THR A 183 9.92 -0.52 -9.55
C THR A 183 10.30 0.95 -9.74
N GLU A 184 9.86 1.61 -10.82
CA GLU A 184 10.22 2.99 -11.15
C GLU A 184 9.70 4.00 -10.13
N LYS A 185 8.61 3.68 -9.45
CA LYS A 185 8.01 4.49 -8.39
C LYS A 185 8.48 4.11 -6.99
N ALA A 186 9.40 3.13 -6.87
CA ALA A 186 9.90 2.73 -5.56
C ALA A 186 10.55 3.93 -4.84
N SER A 187 10.30 4.05 -3.55
CA SER A 187 11.07 4.96 -2.71
C SER A 187 12.48 4.39 -2.54
N PRO A 188 13.55 5.17 -2.72
CA PRO A 188 14.91 4.69 -2.52
C PRO A 188 15.11 4.09 -1.12
N ALA A 189 15.86 3.01 -1.01
CA ALA A 189 16.05 2.26 0.25
C ALA A 189 16.56 3.09 1.43
N THR A 190 17.10 4.28 1.18
CA THR A 190 17.59 5.19 2.22
C THR A 190 16.66 6.36 2.51
N GLU A 191 15.54 6.51 1.79
CA GLU A 191 14.66 7.70 1.87
C GLU A 191 14.02 7.86 3.25
N GLY A 192 13.52 6.77 3.82
CA GLY A 192 12.91 6.75 5.14
C GLY A 192 13.88 6.47 6.29
N ALA A 193 15.20 6.48 6.05
CA ALA A 193 16.18 6.14 7.08
C ALA A 193 16.21 7.17 8.21
N VAL A 194 16.18 6.69 9.46
CA VAL A 194 16.38 7.51 10.67
C VAL A 194 17.73 7.18 11.30
N ARG A 195 18.50 8.22 11.61
CA ARG A 195 19.82 8.14 12.25
C ARG A 195 19.71 8.03 13.76
#